data_bd0f9feaeb2b4233a30d88c8210c2b9d
#
_entry.id   bd0f9feaeb2b4233a30d88c8210c2b9d
#
_cell.length_a   1.000
_cell.length_b   1.000
_cell.length_c   1.000
_cell.angle_alpha   90.00
_cell.angle_beta   90.00
_cell.angle_gamma   90.00
#
_symmetry.space_group_name_H-M   'P 1'
#
loop_
_entity.id
_entity.type
_entity.pdbx_description
1 polymer ?
#
loop_
_entity_poly.entity_id
_entity_poly.type
_entity_poly.pdbx_seq_one_letter_code
_entity_poly.pdbx_strand_id
1 'polypeptide(L)'
;MLSSAYPLFRIFPPPRFLIAPAVGLTVSDHSIRFAELARAGRFLTLERFGEMDIPDGAFARGRMKNREAFKTALSEFRKKYRLHEAHIALPDEESYLFHTKNKGLPRRDIRARLLEEIEQNVPLPLNEVLFDYQLARDESGEMSITVFPEKTIEEYLSIFHESGFSPLSFELEAHALARALVSPREDGAIMIINIGKTRTDLSVV
;
A
#
# COMPACT_ATOMS: atom_id res chain seq x y z
N MET A 1 1.49 -4.49 -13.51
CA MET A 1 0.48 -4.42 -14.58
C MET A 1 0.96 -3.74 -15.87
N LEU A 2 2.24 -3.79 -16.23
CA LEU A 2 2.78 -3.21 -17.47
C LEU A 2 2.47 -4.03 -18.74
N SER A 3 1.98 -5.28 -18.60
CA SER A 3 1.86 -6.19 -19.76
C SER A 3 0.64 -5.97 -20.65
N SER A 4 -0.36 -5.23 -20.22
CA SER A 4 -1.55 -4.96 -21.06
C SER A 4 -1.45 -3.67 -21.88
N ALA A 5 -0.59 -2.73 -21.44
CA ALA A 5 -0.43 -1.44 -22.09
C ALA A 5 0.49 -1.45 -23.32
N TYR A 6 1.39 -2.45 -23.43
CA TYR A 6 2.37 -2.50 -24.51
C TYR A 6 2.50 -3.91 -25.07
N PRO A 7 1.86 -4.21 -26.21
CA PRO A 7 1.92 -5.54 -26.87
C PRO A 7 3.36 -5.96 -27.21
N LEU A 8 4.28 -5.01 -27.35
CA LEU A 8 5.69 -5.27 -27.62
C LEU A 8 6.38 -6.06 -26.49
N PHE A 9 5.97 -5.86 -25.22
CA PHE A 9 6.54 -6.58 -24.08
C PHE A 9 6.16 -8.07 -24.02
N ARG A 10 5.21 -8.51 -24.84
CA ARG A 10 4.92 -9.95 -25.01
C ARG A 10 5.96 -10.66 -25.86
N ILE A 11 6.57 -9.94 -26.81
CA ILE A 11 7.56 -10.47 -27.75
C ILE A 11 8.98 -10.20 -27.23
N PHE A 12 9.20 -9.03 -26.66
CA PHE A 12 10.47 -8.60 -26.06
C PHE A 12 10.24 -8.17 -24.61
N PRO A 13 10.24 -9.14 -23.66
CA PRO A 13 10.10 -8.77 -22.25
C PRO A 13 11.29 -7.88 -21.83
N PRO A 14 11.03 -6.84 -21.01
CA PRO A 14 12.11 -5.99 -20.52
C PRO A 14 13.13 -6.83 -19.76
N PRO A 15 14.43 -6.52 -19.87
CA PRO A 15 15.46 -7.17 -19.08
C PRO A 15 15.15 -7.07 -17.60
N ARG A 16 15.55 -8.08 -16.79
CA ARG A 16 15.23 -8.14 -15.35
C ARG A 16 15.67 -6.89 -14.58
N PHE A 17 16.76 -6.24 -14.96
CA PHE A 17 17.26 -5.02 -14.33
C PHE A 17 16.40 -3.76 -14.59
N LEU A 18 15.46 -3.82 -15.53
CA LEU A 18 14.48 -2.76 -15.79
C LEU A 18 13.12 -3.02 -15.13
N ILE A 19 12.98 -4.16 -14.46
CA ILE A 19 11.75 -4.51 -13.75
C ILE A 19 12.00 -4.21 -12.27
N ALA A 20 11.22 -3.29 -11.70
CA ALA A 20 11.27 -3.05 -10.27
C ALA A 20 11.02 -4.36 -9.50
N PRO A 21 11.76 -4.62 -8.41
CA PRO A 21 11.55 -5.81 -7.61
C PRO A 21 10.12 -5.87 -7.09
N ALA A 22 9.50 -7.03 -7.15
CA ALA A 22 8.15 -7.24 -6.66
C ALA A 22 8.15 -7.64 -5.18
N VAL A 23 8.88 -6.89 -4.36
CA VAL A 23 8.92 -7.08 -2.91
C VAL A 23 7.80 -6.29 -2.28
N GLY A 24 6.84 -6.98 -1.66
CA GLY A 24 5.85 -6.39 -0.76
C GLY A 24 6.31 -6.52 0.69
N LEU A 25 6.17 -5.46 1.47
CA LEU A 25 6.50 -5.43 2.88
C LEU A 25 5.29 -4.90 3.66
N THR A 26 4.95 -5.55 4.76
CA THR A 26 3.95 -5.07 5.71
C THR A 26 4.52 -4.97 7.11
N VAL A 27 4.02 -3.99 7.87
CA VAL A 27 4.36 -3.77 9.26
C VAL A 27 3.11 -3.91 10.10
N SER A 28 3.16 -4.75 11.12
CA SER A 28 2.11 -4.88 12.12
C SER A 28 2.64 -4.48 13.50
N ASP A 29 1.78 -4.46 14.52
CA ASP A 29 2.18 -4.16 15.90
C ASP A 29 3.26 -5.10 16.45
N HIS A 30 3.41 -6.29 15.86
CA HIS A 30 4.28 -7.35 16.40
C HIS A 30 5.35 -7.85 15.43
N SER A 31 5.20 -7.62 14.13
CA SER A 31 6.13 -8.18 13.16
C SER A 31 6.24 -7.35 11.88
N ILE A 32 7.38 -7.49 11.25
CA ILE A 32 7.64 -7.06 9.87
C ILE A 32 7.63 -8.32 9.01
N ARG A 33 6.90 -8.28 7.90
CA ARG A 33 6.78 -9.39 6.96
C ARG A 33 7.08 -8.91 5.55
N PHE A 34 7.64 -9.79 4.75
CA PHE A 34 7.78 -9.53 3.32
C PHE A 34 7.44 -10.76 2.50
N ALA A 35 7.04 -10.50 1.27
CA ALA A 35 6.93 -11.49 0.21
C ALA A 35 7.52 -10.93 -1.08
N GLU A 36 8.28 -11.74 -1.78
CA GLU A 36 8.84 -11.41 -3.09
C GLU A 36 8.25 -12.34 -4.13
N LEU A 37 7.70 -11.75 -5.17
CA LEU A 37 7.08 -12.46 -6.28
C LEU A 37 7.97 -12.39 -7.51
N ALA A 38 8.20 -13.53 -8.13
CA ALA A 38 8.84 -13.62 -9.42
C ALA A 38 7.84 -13.99 -10.52
N ARG A 39 8.12 -13.55 -11.73
CA ARG A 39 7.31 -13.92 -12.89
C ARG A 39 7.86 -15.17 -13.54
N ALA A 40 7.04 -16.25 -13.54
CA ALA A 40 7.31 -17.48 -14.27
C ALA A 40 6.37 -17.57 -15.48
N GLY A 41 6.79 -17.04 -16.63
CA GLY A 41 5.94 -16.92 -17.81
C GLY A 41 4.73 -16.00 -17.56
N ARG A 42 3.51 -16.55 -17.56
CA ARG A 42 2.27 -15.83 -17.29
C ARG A 42 1.85 -15.84 -15.83
N PHE A 43 2.51 -16.63 -14.99
CA PHE A 43 2.18 -16.78 -13.58
C PHE A 43 3.11 -15.94 -12.71
N LEU A 44 2.60 -15.55 -11.54
CA LEU A 44 3.41 -15.05 -10.42
C LEU A 44 3.64 -16.21 -9.47
N THR A 45 4.88 -16.38 -9.05
CA THR A 45 5.31 -17.39 -8.07
C THR A 45 5.93 -16.70 -6.88
N LEU A 46 5.67 -17.21 -5.68
CA LEU A 46 6.34 -16.75 -4.48
C LEU A 46 7.80 -17.23 -4.52
N GLU A 47 8.74 -16.30 -4.56
CA GLU A 47 10.17 -16.58 -4.63
C GLU A 47 10.81 -16.61 -3.25
N ARG A 48 10.55 -15.56 -2.46
CA ARG A 48 11.04 -15.46 -1.08
C ARG A 48 9.97 -14.85 -0.18
N PHE A 49 10.01 -15.22 1.08
CA PHE A 49 9.20 -14.59 2.12
C PHE A 49 9.89 -14.70 3.46
N GLY A 50 9.46 -13.89 4.41
CA GLY A 50 9.99 -13.96 5.76
C GLY A 50 9.27 -13.04 6.73
N GLU A 51 9.52 -13.31 7.99
CA GLU A 51 8.97 -12.59 9.12
C GLU A 51 10.04 -12.38 10.18
N MET A 52 9.90 -11.28 10.92
CA MET A 52 10.69 -10.98 12.10
C MET A 52 9.84 -10.19 13.08
N ASP A 53 9.89 -10.60 14.34
CA ASP A 53 9.20 -9.89 15.41
C ASP A 53 9.79 -8.49 15.63
N ILE A 54 8.92 -7.56 15.99
CA ILE A 54 9.28 -6.20 16.42
C ILE A 54 9.31 -6.20 17.95
N PRO A 55 10.25 -5.49 18.59
CA PRO A 55 10.26 -5.33 20.03
C PRO A 55 8.93 -4.78 20.56
N ASP A 56 8.47 -5.33 21.68
CA ASP A 56 7.24 -4.88 22.33
C ASP A 56 7.27 -3.37 22.59
N GLY A 57 6.17 -2.70 22.28
CA GLY A 57 6.05 -1.26 22.44
C GLY A 57 6.70 -0.40 21.35
N ALA A 58 7.35 -1.00 20.36
CA ALA A 58 7.85 -0.25 19.20
C ALA A 58 6.69 0.24 18.31
N PHE A 59 5.66 -0.58 18.18
CA PHE A 59 4.41 -0.29 17.50
C PHE A 59 3.21 -0.61 18.38
N ALA A 60 2.14 0.16 18.28
CA ALA A 60 0.88 -0.14 18.94
C ALA A 60 -0.28 0.54 18.24
N ARG A 61 -1.31 -0.21 17.91
CA ARG A 61 -2.52 0.25 17.19
C ARG A 61 -2.18 0.95 15.89
N GLY A 62 -1.34 0.31 15.05
CA GLY A 62 -0.92 0.85 13.76
C GLY A 62 0.01 2.07 13.83
N ARG A 63 0.44 2.48 15.04
CA ARG A 63 1.26 3.67 15.24
C ARG A 63 2.64 3.32 15.78
N MET A 64 3.65 3.99 15.22
CA MET A 64 5.01 3.95 15.74
C MET A 64 5.08 4.64 17.11
N LYS A 65 5.49 3.91 18.15
CA LYS A 65 5.62 4.41 19.52
C LYS A 65 7.07 4.62 19.93
N ASN A 66 7.96 3.75 19.50
CA ASN A 66 9.39 3.88 19.75
C ASN A 66 10.14 3.80 18.42
N ARG A 67 10.48 4.98 17.90
CA ARG A 67 11.14 5.16 16.62
C ARG A 67 12.48 4.42 16.52
N GLU A 68 13.32 4.52 17.55
CA GLU A 68 14.66 3.90 17.55
C GLU A 68 14.58 2.37 17.60
N ALA A 69 13.68 1.81 18.40
CA ALA A 69 13.45 0.38 18.45
C ALA A 69 12.96 -0.15 17.09
N PHE A 70 12.04 0.56 16.45
CA PHE A 70 11.53 0.17 15.15
C PHE A 70 12.59 0.32 14.05
N LYS A 71 13.37 1.40 14.05
CA LYS A 71 14.50 1.60 13.12
C LYS A 71 15.52 0.47 13.22
N THR A 72 15.85 0.06 14.45
CA THR A 72 16.78 -1.05 14.68
C THR A 72 16.21 -2.34 14.09
N ALA A 73 14.96 -2.67 14.40
CA ALA A 73 14.29 -3.86 13.88
C ALA A 73 14.23 -3.85 12.33
N LEU A 74 13.87 -2.72 11.71
CA LEU A 74 13.88 -2.56 10.24
C LEU A 74 15.28 -2.79 9.65
N SER A 75 16.32 -2.23 10.27
CA SER A 75 17.69 -2.36 9.81
C SER A 75 18.18 -3.82 9.89
N GLU A 76 17.83 -4.52 10.97
CA GLU A 76 18.14 -5.94 11.14
C GLU A 76 17.38 -6.80 10.13
N PHE A 77 16.10 -6.54 9.96
CA PHE A 77 15.25 -7.21 8.98
C PHE A 77 15.80 -7.07 7.56
N ARG A 78 16.15 -5.84 7.18
CA ARG A 78 16.76 -5.55 5.89
C ARG A 78 18.05 -6.35 5.67
N LYS A 79 18.93 -6.36 6.67
CA LYS A 79 20.22 -7.10 6.59
C LYS A 79 19.99 -8.60 6.51
N LYS A 80 19.10 -9.15 7.36
CA LYS A 80 18.79 -10.59 7.42
C LYS A 80 18.30 -11.11 6.07
N TYR A 81 17.41 -10.39 5.43
CA TYR A 81 16.78 -10.81 4.18
C TYR A 81 17.39 -10.17 2.92
N ARG A 82 18.40 -9.30 3.08
CA ARG A 82 19.09 -8.60 1.98
C ARG A 82 18.12 -7.83 1.09
N LEU A 83 17.20 -7.09 1.71
CA LEU A 83 16.22 -6.26 1.02
C LEU A 83 16.75 -4.83 0.87
N HIS A 84 16.36 -4.15 -0.21
CA HIS A 84 16.76 -2.76 -0.48
C HIS A 84 15.56 -1.90 -0.86
N GLU A 85 14.70 -2.41 -1.72
CA GLU A 85 13.54 -1.73 -2.27
C GLU A 85 12.29 -2.55 -1.94
N ALA A 86 11.18 -1.87 -1.62
CA ALA A 86 9.92 -2.54 -1.34
C ALA A 86 8.72 -1.63 -1.60
N HIS A 87 7.59 -2.24 -1.97
CA HIS A 87 6.26 -1.67 -1.87
C HIS A 87 5.76 -1.93 -0.44
N ILE A 88 5.32 -0.90 0.25
CA ILE A 88 5.03 -0.98 1.67
C ILE A 88 3.53 -0.82 1.90
N ALA A 89 2.93 -1.85 2.51
CA ALA A 89 1.58 -1.77 3.01
C ALA A 89 1.59 -1.19 4.42
N LEU A 90 0.93 -0.04 4.59
CA LEU A 90 0.80 0.66 5.85
C LEU A 90 -0.49 0.24 6.56
N PRO A 91 -0.49 0.24 7.91
CA PRO A 91 -1.70 0.08 8.69
C PRO A 91 -2.76 1.13 8.34
N ASP A 92 -4.03 0.73 8.35
CA ASP A 92 -5.15 1.57 7.89
C ASP A 92 -5.61 2.60 8.95
N GLU A 93 -5.16 2.48 10.20
CA GLU A 93 -5.70 3.23 11.36
C GLU A 93 -5.48 4.75 11.29
N GLU A 94 -4.50 5.21 10.55
CA GLU A 94 -4.21 6.64 10.39
C GLU A 94 -4.66 7.21 9.04
N SER A 95 -5.40 6.41 8.27
CA SER A 95 -5.89 6.81 6.97
C SER A 95 -7.38 7.11 6.98
N TYR A 96 -7.79 7.85 5.98
CA TYR A 96 -9.20 8.03 5.65
C TYR A 96 -9.44 7.45 4.26
N LEU A 97 -10.41 6.54 4.17
CA LEU A 97 -10.83 5.93 2.92
C LEU A 97 -12.31 6.20 2.72
N PHE A 98 -12.66 6.81 1.62
CA PHE A 98 -14.06 7.08 1.27
C PHE A 98 -14.28 7.06 -0.24
N HIS A 99 -15.54 6.98 -0.63
CA HIS A 99 -15.92 6.90 -2.03
C HIS A 99 -16.76 8.11 -2.43
N THR A 100 -16.56 8.59 -3.65
CA THR A 100 -17.38 9.63 -4.28
C THR A 100 -17.62 9.30 -5.74
N LYS A 101 -18.51 10.05 -6.39
CA LYS A 101 -18.82 9.87 -7.82
C LYS A 101 -18.28 11.02 -8.67
N ASN A 102 -17.61 10.68 -9.72
CA ASN A 102 -17.07 11.65 -10.69
C ASN A 102 -18.14 12.27 -11.60
N LYS A 103 -19.40 12.06 -11.47
CA LYS A 103 -20.51 12.70 -12.21
C LYS A 103 -20.16 13.20 -13.64
N GLY A 104 -19.25 12.54 -14.35
CA GLY A 104 -18.85 12.92 -15.70
C GLY A 104 -17.94 14.17 -15.81
N LEU A 105 -17.28 14.56 -14.72
CA LEU A 105 -16.35 15.70 -14.73
C LEU A 105 -15.13 15.42 -15.64
N PRO A 106 -14.70 16.41 -16.40
CA PRO A 106 -13.44 16.29 -17.15
C PRO A 106 -12.25 16.13 -16.20
N ARG A 107 -11.22 15.41 -16.65
CA ARG A 107 -10.04 15.09 -15.82
C ARG A 107 -9.39 16.30 -15.15
N ARG A 108 -9.41 17.46 -15.81
CA ARG A 108 -8.87 18.73 -15.27
C ARG A 108 -9.59 19.20 -14.00
N ASP A 109 -10.88 18.86 -13.84
CA ASP A 109 -11.72 19.36 -12.75
C ASP A 109 -11.79 18.34 -11.60
N ILE A 110 -11.31 17.09 -11.81
CA ILE A 110 -11.31 16.03 -10.79
C ILE A 110 -10.56 16.49 -9.54
N ARG A 111 -9.38 17.10 -9.68
CA ARG A 111 -8.58 17.54 -8.53
C ARG A 111 -9.31 18.55 -7.65
N ALA A 112 -9.99 19.52 -8.24
CA ALA A 112 -10.77 20.53 -7.47
C ALA A 112 -11.89 19.83 -6.70
N ARG A 113 -12.60 18.92 -7.35
CA ARG A 113 -13.67 18.13 -6.71
C ARG A 113 -13.15 17.26 -5.57
N LEU A 114 -11.98 16.61 -5.74
CA LEU A 114 -11.37 15.81 -4.69
C LEU A 114 -11.02 16.65 -3.45
N LEU A 115 -10.49 17.85 -3.64
CA LEU A 115 -10.17 18.74 -2.53
C LEU A 115 -11.43 19.14 -1.74
N GLU A 116 -12.54 19.45 -2.42
CA GLU A 116 -13.83 19.71 -1.76
C GLU A 116 -14.32 18.50 -0.96
N GLU A 117 -14.23 17.29 -1.53
CA GLU A 117 -14.63 16.05 -0.84
C GLU A 117 -13.73 15.75 0.36
N ILE A 118 -12.42 15.98 0.26
CA ILE A 118 -11.49 15.79 1.36
C ILE A 118 -11.82 16.76 2.51
N GLU A 119 -12.06 18.03 2.20
CA GLU A 119 -12.39 19.04 3.21
C GLU A 119 -13.69 18.71 3.98
N GLN A 120 -14.64 18.06 3.32
CA GLN A 120 -15.92 17.65 3.93
C GLN A 120 -15.82 16.35 4.76
N ASN A 121 -14.92 15.42 4.38
CA ASN A 121 -14.85 14.07 4.95
C ASN A 121 -13.67 13.82 5.88
N VAL A 122 -12.64 14.68 5.83
CA VAL A 122 -11.39 14.50 6.60
C VAL A 122 -11.24 15.63 7.60
N PRO A 123 -11.11 15.35 8.91
CA PRO A 123 -11.01 16.38 9.95
C PRO A 123 -9.59 16.95 10.08
N LEU A 124 -8.91 17.15 8.96
CA LEU A 124 -7.57 17.72 8.86
C LEU A 124 -7.52 18.80 7.80
N PRO A 125 -6.69 19.84 7.98
CA PRO A 125 -6.47 20.85 6.96
C PRO A 125 -5.90 20.28 5.67
N LEU A 126 -6.31 20.77 4.51
CA LEU A 126 -5.86 20.28 3.20
C LEU A 126 -4.34 20.36 2.99
N ASN A 127 -3.67 21.29 3.66
CA ASN A 127 -2.22 21.44 3.62
C ASN A 127 -1.45 20.49 4.54
N GLU A 128 -2.15 19.64 5.29
CA GLU A 128 -1.56 18.63 6.18
C GLU A 128 -1.86 17.20 5.72
N VAL A 129 -2.41 17.04 4.51
CA VAL A 129 -2.79 15.73 3.99
C VAL A 129 -2.16 15.44 2.63
N LEU A 130 -1.82 14.17 2.45
CA LEU A 130 -1.50 13.58 1.15
C LEU A 130 -2.66 12.70 0.73
N PHE A 131 -3.03 12.73 -0.54
CA PHE A 131 -4.11 11.90 -1.05
C PHE A 131 -3.80 11.33 -2.43
N ASP A 132 -4.40 10.19 -2.68
CA ASP A 132 -4.45 9.56 -4.00
C ASP A 132 -5.87 9.04 -4.26
N TYR A 133 -6.20 8.78 -5.52
CA TYR A 133 -7.51 8.28 -5.89
C TYR A 133 -7.44 7.24 -6.98
N GLN A 134 -8.40 6.33 -6.95
CA GLN A 134 -8.59 5.32 -7.98
C GLN A 134 -9.99 5.46 -8.58
N LEU A 135 -10.06 5.48 -9.89
CA LEU A 135 -11.32 5.42 -10.61
C LEU A 135 -11.77 3.97 -10.75
N ALA A 136 -13.03 3.71 -10.49
CA ALA A 136 -13.63 2.42 -10.81
C ALA A 136 -13.42 2.11 -12.31
N ARG A 137 -13.28 0.83 -12.63
CA ARG A 137 -13.04 0.39 -14.02
C ARG A 137 -14.31 0.31 -14.85
N ASP A 138 -15.43 0.36 -14.18
CA ASP A 138 -16.77 0.37 -14.80
C ASP A 138 -17.20 1.79 -15.19
N GLU A 139 -18.39 1.90 -15.77
CA GLU A 139 -18.99 3.17 -16.16
C GLU A 139 -19.69 3.90 -15.00
N SER A 140 -19.57 3.40 -13.76
CA SER A 140 -20.22 4.00 -12.58
C SER A 140 -19.71 5.41 -12.27
N GLY A 141 -18.46 5.69 -12.66
CA GLY A 141 -17.75 6.92 -12.32
C GLY A 141 -17.42 7.02 -10.82
N GLU A 142 -17.41 5.90 -10.12
CA GLU A 142 -16.98 5.87 -8.72
C GLU A 142 -15.50 6.11 -8.59
N MET A 143 -15.12 6.83 -7.54
CA MET A 143 -13.74 7.09 -7.15
C MET A 143 -13.54 6.69 -5.71
N SER A 144 -12.53 5.88 -5.46
CA SER A 144 -12.02 5.60 -4.11
C SER A 144 -10.91 6.58 -3.80
N ILE A 145 -11.01 7.30 -2.70
CA ILE A 145 -10.07 8.33 -2.26
C ILE A 145 -9.41 7.84 -0.99
N THR A 146 -8.08 7.80 -1.00
CA THR A 146 -7.26 7.49 0.16
C THR A 146 -6.54 8.74 0.61
N VAL A 147 -6.64 9.08 1.89
CA VAL A 147 -6.00 10.25 2.48
C VAL A 147 -5.18 9.84 3.68
N PHE A 148 -3.96 10.32 3.75
CA PHE A 148 -3.08 10.19 4.91
C PHE A 148 -2.68 11.56 5.46
N PRO A 149 -2.48 11.71 6.78
CA PRO A 149 -1.75 12.84 7.32
C PRO A 149 -0.33 12.88 6.71
N GLU A 150 0.09 14.02 6.17
CA GLU A 150 1.41 14.18 5.55
C GLU A 150 2.53 13.77 6.50
N LYS A 151 2.43 14.21 7.76
CA LYS A 151 3.38 13.89 8.82
C LYS A 151 3.57 12.37 9.01
N THR A 152 2.50 11.60 8.93
CA THR A 152 2.57 10.13 9.07
C THR A 152 3.40 9.52 7.94
N ILE A 153 3.17 9.94 6.70
CA ILE A 153 3.93 9.46 5.54
C ILE A 153 5.40 9.89 5.62
N GLU A 154 5.67 11.13 6.03
CA GLU A 154 7.04 11.62 6.22
C GLU A 154 7.80 10.83 7.29
N GLU A 155 7.14 10.51 8.41
CA GLU A 155 7.72 9.67 9.48
C GLU A 155 8.08 8.27 8.95
N TYR A 156 7.19 7.64 8.20
CA TYR A 156 7.48 6.34 7.58
C TYR A 156 8.60 6.44 6.55
N LEU A 157 8.54 7.42 5.65
CA LEU A 157 9.57 7.62 4.64
C LEU A 157 10.95 7.82 5.25
N SER A 158 11.03 8.68 6.29
CA SER A 158 12.26 8.97 7.02
C SER A 158 12.85 7.70 7.66
N ILE A 159 12.04 6.94 8.39
CA ILE A 159 12.54 5.76 9.12
C ILE A 159 12.95 4.62 8.17
N PHE A 160 12.24 4.43 7.07
CA PHE A 160 12.64 3.46 6.05
C PHE A 160 13.97 3.85 5.42
N HIS A 161 14.17 5.12 5.05
CA HIS A 161 15.43 5.61 4.50
C HIS A 161 16.58 5.47 5.49
N GLU A 162 16.38 5.86 6.75
CA GLU A 162 17.39 5.72 7.81
C GLU A 162 17.76 4.25 8.10
N SER A 163 16.84 3.34 7.86
CA SER A 163 17.07 1.89 7.97
C SER A 163 17.73 1.30 6.71
N GLY A 164 17.94 2.13 5.69
CA GLY A 164 18.59 1.77 4.42
C GLY A 164 17.64 1.14 3.40
N PHE A 165 16.32 1.26 3.58
CA PHE A 165 15.35 0.91 2.56
C PHE A 165 15.11 2.08 1.60
N SER A 166 14.74 1.75 0.36
CA SER A 166 14.19 2.68 -0.63
C SER A 166 12.73 2.30 -0.89
N PRO A 167 11.76 2.97 -0.23
CA PRO A 167 10.35 2.74 -0.49
C PRO A 167 10.00 3.06 -1.95
N LEU A 168 9.37 2.13 -2.65
CA LEU A 168 8.88 2.31 -4.02
C LEU A 168 7.47 2.89 -4.04
N SER A 169 6.64 2.50 -3.09
CA SER A 169 5.31 3.03 -2.85
C SER A 169 4.84 2.73 -1.44
N PHE A 170 3.89 3.53 -0.97
CA PHE A 170 3.05 3.23 0.18
C PHE A 170 1.63 2.97 -0.29
N GLU A 171 0.95 2.02 0.33
CA GLU A 171 -0.47 1.75 0.10
C GLU A 171 -1.14 1.27 1.39
N LEU A 172 -2.45 1.28 1.43
CA LEU A 172 -3.23 0.71 2.53
C LEU A 172 -3.14 -0.82 2.52
N GLU A 173 -3.07 -1.44 3.71
CA GLU A 173 -3.12 -2.90 3.86
C GLU A 173 -4.41 -3.47 3.26
N ALA A 174 -5.56 -2.81 3.46
CA ALA A 174 -6.83 -3.19 2.86
C ALA A 174 -6.78 -3.23 1.32
N HIS A 175 -6.14 -2.24 0.67
CA HIS A 175 -5.98 -2.22 -0.79
C HIS A 175 -5.06 -3.33 -1.29
N ALA A 176 -3.96 -3.58 -0.57
CA ALA A 176 -3.04 -4.67 -0.90
C ALA A 176 -3.74 -6.03 -0.82
N LEU A 177 -4.52 -6.26 0.25
CA LEU A 177 -5.32 -7.49 0.45
C LEU A 177 -6.40 -7.65 -0.63
N ALA A 178 -7.16 -6.59 -0.91
CA ALA A 178 -8.17 -6.61 -1.96
C ALA A 178 -7.57 -7.01 -3.31
N ARG A 179 -6.46 -6.39 -3.70
CA ARG A 179 -5.76 -6.70 -4.96
C ARG A 179 -5.20 -8.13 -5.01
N ALA A 180 -4.81 -8.69 -3.86
CA ALA A 180 -4.24 -10.03 -3.78
C ALA A 180 -5.31 -11.13 -3.78
N LEU A 181 -6.46 -10.89 -3.14
CA LEU A 181 -7.46 -11.91 -2.83
C LEU A 181 -8.68 -11.87 -3.75
N VAL A 182 -9.04 -10.68 -4.26
CA VAL A 182 -10.25 -10.52 -5.07
C VAL A 182 -9.93 -10.60 -6.56
N SER A 183 -10.66 -11.47 -7.25
CA SER A 183 -10.52 -11.59 -8.70
C SER A 183 -11.01 -10.32 -9.41
N PRO A 184 -10.31 -9.80 -10.44
CA PRO A 184 -10.82 -8.69 -11.24
C PRO A 184 -12.11 -8.99 -12.02
N ARG A 185 -12.60 -10.23 -11.99
CA ARG A 185 -13.84 -10.68 -12.64
C ARG A 185 -14.99 -10.84 -11.66
N GLU A 186 -14.75 -10.56 -10.38
CA GLU A 186 -15.78 -10.63 -9.37
C GLU A 186 -16.64 -9.35 -9.44
N ASP A 187 -17.95 -9.53 -9.56
CA ASP A 187 -18.90 -8.43 -9.71
C ASP A 187 -19.71 -8.21 -8.40
N GLY A 188 -19.49 -9.03 -7.38
CA GLY A 188 -20.19 -8.96 -6.09
C GLY A 188 -19.39 -8.23 -5.02
N ALA A 189 -20.08 -7.70 -4.01
CA ALA A 189 -19.42 -7.17 -2.82
C ALA A 189 -18.74 -8.32 -2.03
N ILE A 190 -17.46 -8.22 -1.77
CA ILE A 190 -16.68 -9.21 -1.03
C ILE A 190 -16.24 -8.60 0.29
N MET A 191 -16.48 -9.32 1.38
CA MET A 191 -15.94 -8.98 2.69
C MET A 191 -14.63 -9.76 2.92
N ILE A 192 -13.55 -9.02 3.16
CA ILE A 192 -12.27 -9.57 3.57
C ILE A 192 -12.16 -9.42 5.08
N ILE A 193 -11.91 -10.54 5.78
CA ILE A 193 -11.67 -10.59 7.22
C ILE A 193 -10.21 -10.93 7.45
N ASN A 194 -9.43 -9.98 7.91
CA ASN A 194 -8.01 -10.15 8.25
C ASN A 194 -7.87 -10.33 9.77
N ILE A 195 -7.63 -11.57 10.21
CA ILE A 195 -7.50 -11.91 11.64
C ILE A 195 -6.03 -11.87 12.02
N GLY A 196 -5.61 -10.79 12.66
CA GLY A 196 -4.26 -10.62 13.19
C GLY A 196 -4.12 -11.13 14.64
N LYS A 197 -2.93 -10.97 15.20
CA LYS A 197 -2.63 -11.39 16.58
C LYS A 197 -3.38 -10.57 17.65
N THR A 198 -3.56 -9.29 17.40
CA THR A 198 -4.15 -8.34 18.36
C THR A 198 -5.35 -7.57 17.82
N ARG A 199 -5.60 -7.66 16.52
CA ARG A 199 -6.73 -6.98 15.87
C ARG A 199 -7.34 -7.85 14.79
N THR A 200 -8.58 -7.52 14.44
CA THR A 200 -9.27 -8.08 13.27
C THR A 200 -9.76 -6.90 12.42
N ASP A 201 -9.36 -6.88 11.17
CA ASP A 201 -9.75 -5.86 10.21
C ASP A 201 -10.81 -6.40 9.27
N LEU A 202 -11.82 -5.59 8.99
CA LEU A 202 -12.91 -5.90 8.08
C LEU A 202 -12.89 -4.90 6.93
N SER A 203 -12.77 -5.39 5.71
CA SER A 203 -12.81 -4.57 4.50
C SER A 203 -13.89 -5.10 3.56
N VAL A 204 -14.67 -4.22 2.96
CA VAL A 204 -15.64 -4.54 1.92
C VAL A 204 -15.16 -3.91 0.61
N VAL A 205 -15.08 -4.74 -0.43
CA VAL A 205 -14.60 -4.37 -1.75
C VAL A 205 -15.57 -4.84 -2.82
#